data_3be2f368e6da0da1746b0db1292cc44d
#
_entry.id   3be2f368e6da0da1746b0db1292cc44d
#
_cell.length_a   1.000
_cell.length_b   1.000
_cell.length_c   1.000
_cell.angle_alpha   90.00
_cell.angle_beta   90.00
_cell.angle_gamma   90.00
#
_symmetry.space_group_name_H-M   'P 1'
#
loop_
_entity.id
_entity.type
_entity.pdbx_description
1 polymer ?
#
loop_
_entity_poly.entity_id
_entity_poly.type
_entity_poly.pdbx_seq_one_letter_code
_entity_poly.pdbx_strand_id
1 'polypeptide(L)'
;MISWQGALAAMAAAVIASGSAPAQQMEHHHEGGAAQDSVRRAQAGAQVEHELAELRERIAGHEKDPAPQVFKNIQMFKDVEAGRVLGAMGFFSRALGVSCKHCHVVDQWEKEDKPEKQIARDMAAMVTEINSHLLKNIKNLDSPDPRIGCWTCHRGDVIPQRMPPRERKD
;
A
#
# COMPACT_ATOMS: atom_id res chain seq x y z
N MET A 1 39.64 49.97 -49.98
CA MET A 1 39.36 48.94 -51.00
C MET A 1 39.39 47.58 -50.28
N ILE A 2 38.25 47.05 -49.93
CA ILE A 2 38.12 45.77 -49.21
C ILE A 2 37.23 44.90 -50.06
N SER A 3 37.81 43.82 -50.56
CA SER A 3 37.19 42.82 -51.43
C SER A 3 36.36 41.84 -50.58
N TRP A 4 35.08 41.68 -50.88
CA TRP A 4 34.21 40.67 -50.38
C TRP A 4 34.18 39.49 -51.35
N GLN A 5 34.72 38.34 -50.91
CA GLN A 5 34.53 37.08 -51.60
C GLN A 5 33.46 36.26 -50.88
N GLY A 6 32.43 35.92 -51.62
CA GLY A 6 31.28 35.17 -51.09
C GLY A 6 31.61 33.69 -50.85
N ALA A 7 31.12 33.19 -49.72
CA ALA A 7 31.06 31.77 -49.40
C ALA A 7 29.66 31.25 -49.65
N LEU A 8 29.50 30.36 -50.62
CA LEU A 8 28.29 29.60 -50.89
C LEU A 8 28.18 28.50 -49.81
N ALA A 9 27.22 28.63 -48.95
CA ALA A 9 26.88 27.57 -47.99
C ALA A 9 25.89 26.59 -48.65
N ALA A 10 26.33 25.37 -48.85
CA ALA A 10 25.50 24.26 -49.29
C ALA A 10 24.58 23.83 -48.15
N MET A 11 23.27 23.98 -48.30
CA MET A 11 22.28 23.39 -47.40
C MET A 11 22.16 21.90 -47.66
N ALA A 12 22.68 21.10 -46.76
CA ALA A 12 22.38 19.68 -46.68
C ALA A 12 21.03 19.47 -46.05
N ALA A 13 20.04 18.98 -46.77
CA ALA A 13 18.74 18.58 -46.26
C ALA A 13 18.89 17.28 -45.44
N ALA A 14 18.76 17.38 -44.14
CA ALA A 14 18.66 16.21 -43.27
C ALA A 14 17.24 15.61 -43.39
N VAL A 15 17.15 14.45 -44.01
CA VAL A 15 15.95 13.61 -44.03
C VAL A 15 15.81 13.00 -42.62
N ILE A 16 14.84 13.52 -41.84
CA ILE A 16 14.48 12.93 -40.58
C ILE A 16 13.62 11.69 -40.89
N ALA A 17 14.24 10.51 -40.86
CA ALA A 17 13.51 9.24 -40.86
C ALA A 17 12.75 9.12 -39.53
N SER A 18 11.44 9.29 -39.58
CA SER A 18 10.53 8.99 -38.47
C SER A 18 10.49 7.48 -38.26
N GLY A 19 11.43 6.97 -37.47
CA GLY A 19 11.43 5.59 -36.99
C GLY A 19 10.34 5.47 -35.92
N SER A 20 9.19 4.92 -36.30
CA SER A 20 8.18 4.45 -35.33
C SER A 20 8.82 3.32 -34.54
N ALA A 21 9.16 3.57 -33.27
CA ALA A 21 9.58 2.53 -32.35
C ALA A 21 8.42 1.51 -32.22
N PRO A 22 8.69 0.19 -32.34
CA PRO A 22 7.66 -0.81 -32.11
C PRO A 22 7.20 -0.67 -30.65
N ALA A 23 5.90 -0.55 -30.45
CA ALA A 23 5.30 -0.69 -29.12
C ALA A 23 5.70 -2.06 -28.59
N GLN A 24 6.60 -2.08 -27.61
CA GLN A 24 6.92 -3.30 -26.87
C GLN A 24 5.64 -3.72 -26.17
N GLN A 25 5.01 -4.75 -26.69
CA GLN A 25 3.95 -5.47 -26.01
C GLN A 25 4.54 -5.98 -24.70
N MET A 26 4.19 -5.35 -23.60
CA MET A 26 4.39 -5.90 -22.26
C MET A 26 3.45 -7.12 -22.14
N GLU A 27 3.94 -8.26 -22.63
CA GLU A 27 3.33 -9.55 -22.32
C GLU A 27 3.59 -9.81 -20.83
N HIS A 28 2.63 -9.45 -20.02
CA HIS A 28 2.61 -9.81 -18.61
C HIS A 28 2.37 -11.32 -18.52
N HIS A 29 3.44 -12.08 -18.29
CA HIS A 29 3.38 -13.48 -17.94
C HIS A 29 2.69 -13.65 -16.58
N HIS A 30 1.35 -13.83 -16.59
CA HIS A 30 0.52 -13.92 -15.39
C HIS A 30 0.60 -15.27 -14.67
N GLU A 31 1.22 -16.30 -15.22
CA GLU A 31 1.19 -17.65 -14.59
C GLU A 31 2.25 -17.86 -13.51
N GLY A 32 3.38 -17.17 -13.56
CA GLY A 32 4.37 -17.16 -12.48
C GLY A 32 4.01 -16.21 -11.33
N GLY A 33 3.21 -15.19 -11.59
CA GLY A 33 2.90 -14.10 -10.66
C GLY A 33 2.07 -14.56 -9.46
N ALA A 34 0.99 -15.33 -9.66
CA ALA A 34 0.07 -15.71 -8.60
C ALA A 34 0.72 -16.64 -7.55
N ALA A 35 1.54 -17.60 -7.99
CA ALA A 35 2.27 -18.49 -7.08
C ALA A 35 3.35 -17.71 -6.31
N GLN A 36 4.10 -16.84 -6.97
CA GLN A 36 5.10 -15.98 -6.34
C GLN A 36 4.46 -15.00 -5.35
N ASP A 37 3.30 -14.43 -5.69
CA ASP A 37 2.54 -13.56 -4.80
C ASP A 37 2.03 -14.27 -3.55
N SER A 38 1.56 -15.51 -3.68
CA SER A 38 1.12 -16.31 -2.52
C SER A 38 2.31 -16.64 -1.59
N VAL A 39 3.47 -17.01 -2.14
CA VAL A 39 4.69 -17.23 -1.36
C VAL A 39 5.15 -15.96 -0.65
N ARG A 40 5.17 -14.82 -1.36
CA ARG A 40 5.54 -13.52 -0.79
C ARG A 40 4.62 -13.14 0.38
N ARG A 41 3.29 -13.32 0.24
CA ARG A 41 2.32 -13.04 1.30
C ARG A 41 2.50 -13.96 2.51
N ALA A 42 2.76 -15.25 2.28
CA ALA A 42 3.03 -16.20 3.34
C ALA A 42 4.29 -15.83 4.14
N GLN A 43 5.38 -15.45 3.44
CA GLN A 43 6.62 -15.00 4.08
C GLN A 43 6.41 -13.69 4.86
N ALA A 44 5.70 -12.72 4.28
CA ALA A 44 5.35 -11.48 4.96
C ALA A 44 4.52 -11.77 6.22
N GLY A 45 3.54 -12.67 6.14
CA GLY A 45 2.71 -13.09 7.27
C GLY A 45 3.53 -13.72 8.40
N ALA A 46 4.43 -14.66 8.10
CA ALA A 46 5.29 -15.29 9.09
C ALA A 46 6.21 -14.27 9.79
N GLN A 47 6.78 -13.33 9.02
CA GLN A 47 7.58 -12.24 9.59
C GLN A 47 6.76 -11.34 10.52
N VAL A 48 5.53 -10.99 10.13
CA VAL A 48 4.62 -10.18 10.95
C VAL A 48 4.30 -10.86 12.27
N GLU A 49 3.98 -12.16 12.27
CA GLU A 49 3.69 -12.89 13.51
C GLU A 49 4.90 -12.94 14.45
N HIS A 50 6.10 -13.09 13.90
CA HIS A 50 7.34 -13.04 14.70
C HIS A 50 7.53 -11.64 15.33
N GLU A 51 7.48 -10.57 14.52
CA GLU A 51 7.64 -9.19 14.99
C GLU A 51 6.56 -8.81 16.02
N LEU A 52 5.31 -9.26 15.83
CA LEU A 52 4.24 -9.05 16.79
C LEU A 52 4.44 -9.80 18.10
N ALA A 53 5.02 -11.01 18.06
CA ALA A 53 5.36 -11.77 19.25
C ALA A 53 6.40 -11.02 20.09
N GLU A 54 7.50 -10.55 19.46
CA GLU A 54 8.51 -9.75 20.14
C GLU A 54 7.94 -8.46 20.74
N LEU A 55 7.06 -7.76 20.00
CA LEU A 55 6.41 -6.54 20.49
C LEU A 55 5.48 -6.83 21.67
N ARG A 56 4.74 -7.96 21.67
CA ARG A 56 3.92 -8.39 22.81
C ARG A 56 4.76 -8.63 24.06
N GLU A 57 5.93 -9.28 23.89
CA GLU A 57 6.87 -9.48 25.00
C GLU A 57 7.39 -8.14 25.55
N ARG A 58 7.71 -7.17 24.67
CA ARG A 58 8.18 -5.84 25.09
C ARG A 58 7.15 -5.03 25.88
N ILE A 59 5.86 -5.25 25.64
CA ILE A 59 4.77 -4.57 26.37
C ILE A 59 4.13 -5.43 27.46
N ALA A 60 4.73 -6.57 27.79
CA ALA A 60 4.18 -7.50 28.77
C ALA A 60 3.89 -6.80 30.12
N GLY A 61 2.66 -6.96 30.61
CA GLY A 61 2.17 -6.27 31.80
C GLY A 61 1.58 -4.87 31.57
N HIS A 62 1.73 -4.32 30.34
CA HIS A 62 1.23 -3.02 29.91
C HIS A 62 0.20 -3.09 28.78
N GLU A 63 -0.30 -4.28 28.45
CA GLU A 63 -1.22 -4.50 27.31
C GLU A 63 -2.53 -3.75 27.46
N LYS A 64 -2.96 -3.53 28.70
CA LYS A 64 -4.20 -2.80 29.04
C LYS A 64 -4.00 -1.32 29.28
N ASP A 65 -2.75 -0.86 29.33
CA ASP A 65 -2.45 0.56 29.49
C ASP A 65 -2.86 1.33 28.23
N PRO A 66 -3.25 2.61 28.35
CA PRO A 66 -3.53 3.46 27.20
C PRO A 66 -2.36 3.49 26.21
N ALA A 67 -2.62 3.29 24.93
CA ALA A 67 -1.59 3.22 23.89
C ALA A 67 -0.59 4.39 23.93
N PRO A 68 -0.96 5.66 24.20
CA PRO A 68 -0.01 6.77 24.30
C PRO A 68 0.97 6.69 25.47
N GLN A 69 0.70 5.87 26.48
CA GLN A 69 1.63 5.66 27.60
C GLN A 69 2.70 4.61 27.28
N VAL A 70 2.40 3.70 26.34
CA VAL A 70 3.26 2.57 25.98
C VAL A 70 4.05 2.87 24.70
N PHE A 71 3.41 3.48 23.72
CA PHE A 71 4.03 3.74 22.41
C PHE A 71 4.32 5.23 22.19
N LYS A 72 5.51 5.52 21.72
CA LYS A 72 5.90 6.88 21.32
C LYS A 72 5.20 7.29 20.02
N ASN A 73 4.87 8.58 19.90
CA ASN A 73 4.32 9.18 18.68
C ASN A 73 3.06 8.47 18.16
N ILE A 74 2.20 7.98 19.05
CA ILE A 74 0.92 7.37 18.64
C ILE A 74 -0.03 8.47 18.13
N GLN A 75 -0.39 8.43 16.86
CA GLN A 75 -1.26 9.43 16.24
C GLN A 75 -2.68 8.91 16.01
N MET A 76 -2.84 7.63 15.75
CA MET A 76 -4.13 6.93 15.75
C MET A 76 -4.19 5.96 16.94
N PHE A 77 -5.38 5.49 17.27
CA PHE A 77 -5.59 4.58 18.43
C PHE A 77 -5.24 5.19 19.79
N LYS A 78 -5.38 6.51 19.95
CA LYS A 78 -5.04 7.20 21.22
C LYS A 78 -5.93 6.76 22.39
N ASP A 79 -7.16 6.32 22.09
CA ASP A 79 -8.18 5.96 23.07
C ASP A 79 -8.33 4.45 23.25
N VAL A 80 -7.33 3.66 22.82
CA VAL A 80 -7.37 2.21 22.95
C VAL A 80 -6.18 1.67 23.75
N GLU A 81 -6.33 0.45 24.27
CA GLU A 81 -5.29 -0.27 24.98
C GLU A 81 -4.12 -0.66 24.05
N ALA A 82 -2.89 -0.67 24.59
CA ALA A 82 -1.69 -0.97 23.83
C ALA A 82 -1.74 -2.34 23.11
N GLY A 83 -2.24 -3.37 23.75
CA GLY A 83 -2.38 -4.70 23.14
C GLY A 83 -3.29 -4.71 21.90
N ARG A 84 -4.31 -3.85 21.87
CA ARG A 84 -5.23 -3.71 20.72
C ARG A 84 -4.55 -3.04 19.52
N VAL A 85 -3.59 -2.15 19.76
CA VAL A 85 -2.79 -1.53 18.68
C VAL A 85 -2.02 -2.61 17.92
N LEU A 86 -1.38 -3.55 18.62
CA LEU A 86 -0.65 -4.65 17.98
C LEU A 86 -1.58 -5.54 17.14
N GLY A 87 -2.79 -5.81 17.64
CA GLY A 87 -3.83 -6.52 16.89
C GLY A 87 -4.22 -5.80 15.59
N ALA A 88 -4.40 -4.47 15.65
CA ALA A 88 -4.70 -3.64 14.49
C ALA A 88 -3.54 -3.64 13.46
N MET A 89 -2.29 -3.56 13.91
CA MET A 89 -1.12 -3.64 13.02
C MET A 89 -1.06 -4.99 12.29
N GLY A 90 -1.29 -6.10 12.98
CA GLY A 90 -1.38 -7.43 12.37
C GLY A 90 -2.52 -7.51 11.34
N PHE A 91 -3.66 -6.90 11.61
CA PHE A 91 -4.77 -6.83 10.65
C PHE A 91 -4.40 -6.00 9.41
N PHE A 92 -3.75 -4.85 9.57
CA PHE A 92 -3.31 -4.02 8.45
C PHE A 92 -2.31 -4.78 7.55
N SER A 93 -1.32 -5.41 8.16
CA SER A 93 -0.35 -6.23 7.43
C SER A 93 -1.02 -7.33 6.60
N ARG A 94 -1.95 -8.09 7.20
CA ARG A 94 -2.68 -9.14 6.48
C ARG A 94 -3.56 -8.57 5.36
N ALA A 95 -4.23 -7.45 5.62
CA ALA A 95 -5.12 -6.84 4.63
C ALA A 95 -4.36 -6.32 3.39
N LEU A 96 -3.11 -5.90 3.57
CA LEU A 96 -2.24 -5.38 2.51
C LEU A 96 -1.26 -6.41 1.96
N GLY A 97 -1.09 -7.57 2.61
CA GLY A 97 -0.11 -8.60 2.22
C GLY A 97 1.34 -8.14 2.37
N VAL A 98 1.65 -7.33 3.40
CA VAL A 98 2.96 -6.72 3.62
C VAL A 98 3.48 -7.01 5.03
N SER A 99 4.79 -6.90 5.25
CA SER A 99 5.41 -6.94 6.57
C SER A 99 5.44 -5.54 7.22
N CYS A 100 5.78 -5.46 8.51
CA CYS A 100 5.82 -4.21 9.29
C CYS A 100 6.76 -3.17 8.68
N LYS A 101 7.86 -3.61 8.06
CA LYS A 101 8.84 -2.75 7.38
C LYS A 101 8.29 -1.98 6.17
N HIS A 102 7.09 -2.32 5.68
CA HIS A 102 6.46 -1.55 4.61
C HIS A 102 6.14 -0.12 5.07
N CYS A 103 5.55 0.01 6.27
CA CYS A 103 5.14 1.31 6.83
C CYS A 103 6.08 1.83 7.92
N HIS A 104 6.87 0.97 8.56
CA HIS A 104 7.70 1.34 9.70
C HIS A 104 9.19 1.16 9.43
N VAL A 105 10.00 1.94 10.13
CA VAL A 105 11.41 1.62 10.37
C VAL A 105 11.44 0.69 11.59
N VAL A 106 11.80 -0.57 11.39
CA VAL A 106 11.80 -1.59 12.46
C VAL A 106 12.70 -1.12 13.61
N ASP A 107 12.27 -1.37 14.84
CA ASP A 107 12.88 -0.88 16.09
C ASP A 107 12.92 0.65 16.30
N GLN A 108 12.41 1.43 15.34
CA GLN A 108 12.20 2.87 15.42
C GLN A 108 10.75 3.19 15.02
N TRP A 109 9.81 2.54 15.70
CA TRP A 109 8.38 2.51 15.36
C TRP A 109 7.73 3.90 15.35
N GLU A 110 8.28 4.83 16.12
CA GLU A 110 7.81 6.22 16.21
C GLU A 110 8.17 7.09 14.99
N LYS A 111 9.16 6.69 14.17
CA LYS A 111 9.60 7.47 13.01
C LYS A 111 8.55 7.61 11.93
N GLU A 112 8.58 8.77 11.28
CA GLU A 112 7.67 9.13 10.17
C GLU A 112 8.38 9.17 8.80
N ASP A 113 9.48 8.44 8.66
CA ASP A 113 10.34 8.48 7.46
C ASP A 113 9.67 7.85 6.23
N LYS A 114 8.62 7.07 6.43
CA LYS A 114 7.93 6.34 5.36
C LYS A 114 6.56 6.92 5.09
N PRO A 115 6.28 7.36 3.85
CA PRO A 115 4.99 7.94 3.48
C PRO A 115 3.83 6.94 3.62
N GLU A 116 4.08 5.63 3.51
CA GLU A 116 3.08 4.57 3.67
C GLU A 116 2.40 4.60 5.04
N LYS A 117 3.12 5.07 6.07
CA LYS A 117 2.57 5.23 7.43
C LYS A 117 1.48 6.33 7.47
N GLN A 118 1.69 7.44 6.78
CA GLN A 118 0.67 8.49 6.65
C GLN A 118 -0.47 8.03 5.74
N ILE A 119 -0.16 7.39 4.61
CA ILE A 119 -1.19 6.83 3.71
C ILE A 119 -2.11 5.87 4.47
N ALA A 120 -1.55 5.00 5.34
CA ALA A 120 -2.37 4.09 6.14
C ALA A 120 -3.32 4.83 7.11
N ARG A 121 -2.90 5.95 7.68
CA ARG A 121 -3.75 6.81 8.52
C ARG A 121 -4.90 7.44 7.72
N ASP A 122 -4.59 7.96 6.54
CA ASP A 122 -5.58 8.59 5.66
C ASP A 122 -6.60 7.56 5.15
N MET A 123 -6.14 6.34 4.81
CA MET A 123 -7.01 5.23 4.47
C MET A 123 -7.91 4.79 5.64
N ALA A 124 -7.38 4.77 6.86
CA ALA A 124 -8.19 4.47 8.05
C ALA A 124 -9.26 5.54 8.32
N ALA A 125 -8.92 6.82 8.10
CA ALA A 125 -9.89 7.91 8.18
C ALA A 125 -11.00 7.77 7.13
N MET A 126 -10.64 7.41 5.89
CA MET A 126 -11.62 7.14 4.82
C MET A 126 -12.55 5.97 5.19
N VAL A 127 -12.02 4.86 5.72
CA VAL A 127 -12.82 3.72 6.19
C VAL A 127 -13.77 4.14 7.30
N THR A 128 -13.31 4.98 8.23
CA THR A 128 -14.13 5.52 9.30
C THR A 128 -15.29 6.36 8.75
N GLU A 129 -15.01 7.25 7.80
CA GLU A 129 -16.04 8.08 7.15
C GLU A 129 -17.09 7.22 6.43
N ILE A 130 -16.66 6.21 5.68
CA ILE A 130 -17.58 5.30 5.00
C ILE A 130 -18.48 4.57 6.01
N ASN A 131 -17.91 4.03 7.08
CA ASN A 131 -18.66 3.26 8.08
C ASN A 131 -19.57 4.13 8.94
N SER A 132 -19.14 5.34 9.30
CA SER A 132 -19.88 6.20 10.23
C SER A 132 -20.97 7.04 9.56
N HIS A 133 -20.79 7.39 8.29
CA HIS A 133 -21.70 8.27 7.57
C HIS A 133 -22.26 7.63 6.30
N LEU A 134 -21.42 7.19 5.36
CA LEU A 134 -21.91 6.81 4.03
C LEU A 134 -22.76 5.55 4.07
N LEU A 135 -22.30 4.48 4.71
CA LEU A 135 -23.06 3.21 4.80
C LEU A 135 -24.35 3.35 5.59
N LYS A 136 -24.37 4.18 6.62
CA LYS A 136 -25.59 4.41 7.42
C LYS A 136 -26.69 5.15 6.65
N ASN A 137 -26.34 5.87 5.60
CA ASN A 137 -27.30 6.59 4.77
C ASN A 137 -27.91 5.74 3.65
N ILE A 138 -27.38 4.53 3.40
CA ILE A 138 -27.93 3.59 2.41
C ILE A 138 -29.08 2.84 3.05
N LYS A 139 -30.29 3.01 2.47
CA LYS A 139 -31.49 2.31 2.93
C LYS A 139 -31.58 0.92 2.32
N ASN A 140 -32.24 0.02 3.03
CA ASN A 140 -32.55 -1.34 2.58
C ASN A 140 -31.29 -2.20 2.30
N LEU A 141 -30.20 -1.99 3.03
CA LEU A 141 -29.09 -2.95 3.03
C LEU A 141 -29.52 -4.21 3.78
N ASP A 142 -29.17 -5.37 3.24
CA ASP A 142 -29.48 -6.68 3.82
C ASP A 142 -28.77 -6.93 5.16
N SER A 143 -27.68 -6.21 5.43
CA SER A 143 -26.93 -6.31 6.69
C SER A 143 -27.48 -5.33 7.74
N PRO A 144 -27.72 -5.78 8.98
CA PRO A 144 -28.13 -4.89 10.08
C PRO A 144 -26.99 -3.99 10.58
N ASP A 145 -25.74 -4.35 10.36
CA ASP A 145 -24.53 -3.57 10.69
C ASP A 145 -23.53 -3.63 9.54
N PRO A 146 -23.80 -2.91 8.44
CA PRO A 146 -22.92 -2.93 7.29
C PRO A 146 -21.60 -2.24 7.60
N ARG A 147 -20.48 -2.92 7.34
CA ARG A 147 -19.14 -2.38 7.59
C ARG A 147 -18.19 -2.76 6.48
N ILE A 148 -17.28 -1.85 6.16
CA ILE A 148 -16.10 -2.15 5.36
C ILE A 148 -14.85 -2.08 6.24
N GLY A 149 -13.78 -2.71 5.79
CA GLY A 149 -12.44 -2.63 6.38
C GLY A 149 -11.38 -2.66 5.29
N CYS A 150 -10.12 -2.59 5.68
CA CYS A 150 -9.00 -2.63 4.73
C CYS A 150 -9.07 -3.84 3.79
N TRP A 151 -9.41 -5.02 4.34
CA TRP A 151 -9.55 -6.26 3.56
C TRP A 151 -10.63 -6.19 2.48
N THR A 152 -11.71 -5.43 2.69
CA THR A 152 -12.81 -5.31 1.72
C THR A 152 -12.32 -4.87 0.34
N CYS A 153 -11.33 -3.98 0.32
CA CYS A 153 -10.75 -3.45 -0.91
C CYS A 153 -9.40 -4.12 -1.25
N HIS A 154 -8.51 -4.29 -0.28
CA HIS A 154 -7.12 -4.68 -0.51
C HIS A 154 -6.90 -6.19 -0.73
N ARG A 155 -7.60 -7.05 0.01
CA ARG A 155 -7.57 -8.53 -0.18
C ARG A 155 -6.17 -9.14 -0.24
N GLY A 156 -5.24 -8.60 0.53
CA GLY A 156 -3.84 -9.03 0.57
C GLY A 156 -2.92 -8.36 -0.45
N ASP A 157 -3.34 -7.25 -1.05
CA ASP A 157 -2.54 -6.44 -1.97
C ASP A 157 -2.58 -4.95 -1.59
N VAL A 158 -1.43 -4.27 -1.72
CA VAL A 158 -1.33 -2.82 -1.47
C VAL A 158 -2.22 -2.03 -2.43
N ILE A 159 -2.30 -2.47 -3.68
CA ILE A 159 -3.15 -1.85 -4.71
C ILE A 159 -4.39 -2.72 -4.91
N PRO A 160 -5.59 -2.21 -4.56
CA PRO A 160 -6.82 -2.95 -4.77
C PRO A 160 -7.07 -3.27 -6.24
N GLN A 161 -7.51 -4.48 -6.53
CA GLN A 161 -7.92 -4.85 -7.88
C GLN A 161 -9.22 -4.12 -8.26
N ARG A 162 -9.22 -3.45 -9.41
CA ARG A 162 -10.40 -2.72 -9.90
C ARG A 162 -11.44 -3.63 -10.55
N MET A 163 -11.00 -4.76 -11.08
CA MET A 163 -11.84 -5.72 -11.82
C MET A 163 -11.53 -7.13 -11.30
N PRO A 164 -12.52 -8.02 -11.29
CA PRO A 164 -12.25 -9.43 -11.01
C PRO A 164 -11.32 -10.01 -12.08
N PRO A 165 -10.53 -11.04 -11.76
CA PRO A 165 -9.77 -11.78 -12.75
C PRO A 165 -10.70 -12.25 -13.88
N ARG A 166 -10.29 -12.09 -15.13
CA ARG A 166 -11.05 -12.64 -16.26
C ARG A 166 -10.98 -14.16 -16.18
N GLU A 167 -12.12 -14.81 -16.08
CA GLU A 167 -12.19 -16.26 -16.24
C GLU A 167 -11.74 -16.61 -17.66
N ARG A 168 -10.70 -17.43 -17.79
CA ARG A 168 -10.38 -18.05 -19.08
C ARG A 168 -11.53 -19.03 -19.38
N LYS A 169 -12.24 -18.78 -20.46
CA LYS A 169 -13.08 -19.80 -21.07
C LYS A 169 -12.13 -20.72 -21.84
N ASP A 170 -11.87 -21.90 -21.27
CA ASP A 170 -11.18 -22.99 -21.97
C ASP A 170 -12.06 -23.48 -23.14
#